data_7eb9c36a67b922e4d88766e83c66aa75
#
_entry.id   7eb9c36a67b922e4d88766e83c66aa75
#
_cell.length_a   1.000
_cell.length_b   1.000
_cell.length_c   1.000
_cell.angle_alpha   90.00
_cell.angle_beta   90.00
_cell.angle_gamma   90.00
#
_symmetry.space_group_name_H-M   'P 1'
#
loop_
_entity.id
_entity.type
_entity.pdbx_description
1 polymer ?
#
loop_
_entity_poly.entity_id
_entity_poly.type
_entity_poly.pdbx_seq_one_letter_code
_entity_poly.pdbx_strand_id
1 'polypeptide(L)'
;MKRAAFLLALLGMPFYASASAHGPVFGLATPTNSQGEWNLDEGVFGRSTVFGTQASARELAGYGFTPHLTLSFTLPVVVGNITLPPTRIQPGDDFDATAAWRFQHRATKIGARIESTALAGLVVPGPQSGFGGVVRTSNAPGFMIGAVTGMASLSNYLWLGGTLTSFSEHNGDRRPGVFDYSLVYGYRPPKWRRPPDKWDWRVFAELVGERSNRFLQGGTAVAGTQAHQVFLGPSALGIFHNYTVSFGAQLPVYRDAGSVFPRERVRFAVNFSYLLFQHSR
;
A
#
# COMPACT_ATOMS: atom_id res chain seq x y z
N MET A 1 0.67 -16.67 25.26
CA MET A 1 -0.64 -17.30 24.98
C MET A 1 -1.84 -16.35 25.04
N LYS A 2 -1.85 -15.24 25.79
CA LYS A 2 -3.03 -14.31 25.85
C LYS A 2 -3.22 -13.39 24.64
N ARG A 3 -2.22 -13.21 23.78
CA ARG A 3 -2.32 -12.36 22.57
C ARG A 3 -2.96 -13.04 21.36
N ALA A 4 -2.87 -14.36 21.24
CA ALA A 4 -3.52 -15.12 20.19
C ALA A 4 -5.05 -15.23 20.39
N ALA A 5 -5.54 -15.13 21.61
CA ALA A 5 -6.96 -15.19 21.91
C ALA A 5 -7.72 -13.92 21.49
N PHE A 6 -7.05 -12.77 21.39
CA PHE A 6 -7.68 -11.52 20.98
C PHE A 6 -7.94 -11.48 19.46
N LEU A 7 -7.05 -12.05 18.65
CA LEU A 7 -7.25 -12.21 17.20
C LEU A 7 -8.39 -13.18 16.85
N LEU A 8 -8.56 -14.24 17.63
CA LEU A 8 -9.64 -15.22 17.42
C LEU A 8 -11.02 -14.72 17.85
N ALA A 9 -11.11 -13.75 18.77
CA ALA A 9 -12.38 -13.19 19.24
C ALA A 9 -13.03 -12.23 18.19
N LEU A 10 -12.27 -11.68 17.26
CA LEU A 10 -12.78 -10.83 16.15
C LEU A 10 -13.45 -11.64 15.02
N LEU A 11 -13.25 -12.95 14.97
CA LEU A 11 -13.76 -13.83 13.91
C LEU A 11 -15.22 -14.29 14.09
N GLY A 12 -15.89 -13.87 15.16
CA GLY A 12 -17.16 -14.45 15.58
C GLY A 12 -18.44 -13.65 15.30
N MET A 13 -18.43 -12.51 14.63
CA MET A 13 -19.64 -11.70 14.46
C MET A 13 -20.22 -11.79 13.04
N PRO A 14 -21.47 -12.24 12.85
CA PRO A 14 -22.11 -12.23 11.55
C PRO A 14 -22.73 -10.85 11.27
N PHE A 15 -22.17 -10.11 10.33
CA PHE A 15 -22.77 -8.88 9.83
C PHE A 15 -22.90 -8.93 8.31
N TYR A 16 -24.09 -8.63 7.81
CA TYR A 16 -24.37 -8.46 6.39
C TYR A 16 -23.94 -7.06 5.96
N ALA A 17 -22.93 -6.96 5.16
CA ALA A 17 -22.48 -5.68 4.61
C ALA A 17 -22.10 -5.82 3.14
N SER A 18 -22.44 -4.80 2.34
CA SER A 18 -21.98 -4.71 0.96
C SER A 18 -20.50 -4.42 0.95
N ALA A 19 -19.68 -5.35 0.47
CA ALA A 19 -18.24 -5.19 0.38
C ALA A 19 -17.88 -3.97 -0.47
N SER A 20 -17.20 -3.00 0.09
CA SER A 20 -16.52 -1.97 -0.71
C SER A 20 -15.34 -2.61 -1.46
N ALA A 21 -15.08 -2.11 -2.67
CA ALA A 21 -14.07 -2.70 -3.52
C ALA A 21 -12.67 -2.32 -3.04
N HIS A 22 -11.97 -3.24 -2.40
CA HIS A 22 -10.53 -3.09 -2.20
C HIS A 22 -9.79 -3.12 -3.54
N GLY A 23 -8.67 -2.44 -3.57
CA GLY A 23 -7.87 -2.20 -4.75
C GLY A 23 -6.81 -3.27 -5.03
N PRO A 24 -5.85 -2.93 -5.86
CA PRO A 24 -4.67 -3.71 -6.17
C PRO A 24 -3.78 -3.89 -4.93
N VAL A 25 -2.79 -4.79 -5.04
CA VAL A 25 -1.89 -5.13 -3.94
C VAL A 25 -0.74 -4.14 -3.78
N PHE A 26 -0.19 -3.68 -4.91
CA PHE A 26 1.01 -2.83 -4.93
C PHE A 26 0.74 -1.41 -5.42
N GLY A 27 -0.20 -1.25 -6.34
CA GLY A 27 -0.51 0.04 -6.94
C GLY A 27 -1.59 0.82 -6.18
N LEU A 28 -1.75 2.08 -6.55
CA LEU A 28 -2.76 2.98 -5.99
C LEU A 28 -4.13 2.74 -6.65
N ALA A 29 -5.19 2.91 -5.87
CA ALA A 29 -6.57 2.87 -6.33
C ALA A 29 -7.39 4.03 -5.76
N THR A 30 -8.49 4.36 -6.42
CA THR A 30 -9.36 5.48 -6.02
C THR A 30 -10.37 5.17 -4.91
N PRO A 31 -10.81 3.92 -4.66
CA PRO A 31 -11.85 3.67 -3.68
C PRO A 31 -11.48 4.14 -2.28
N THR A 32 -12.46 4.76 -1.62
CA THR A 32 -12.43 5.11 -0.20
C THR A 32 -13.45 4.27 0.54
N ASN A 33 -13.29 4.11 1.84
CA ASN A 33 -14.27 3.42 2.67
C ASN A 33 -15.61 4.16 2.65
N SER A 34 -16.71 3.43 2.82
CA SER A 34 -18.02 4.03 3.04
C SER A 34 -18.06 4.73 4.39
N GLN A 35 -18.96 5.69 4.56
CA GLN A 35 -19.10 6.37 5.85
C GLN A 35 -19.47 5.36 6.95
N GLY A 36 -18.74 5.41 8.06
CA GLY A 36 -18.89 4.49 9.21
C GLY A 36 -18.28 3.11 9.00
N GLU A 37 -17.66 2.86 7.86
CA GLU A 37 -16.97 1.60 7.58
C GLU A 37 -15.57 1.60 8.19
N TRP A 38 -15.26 0.54 8.92
CA TRP A 38 -13.89 0.21 9.30
C TRP A 38 -13.35 -0.88 8.38
N ASN A 39 -12.12 -0.74 7.93
CA ASN A 39 -11.36 -1.85 7.38
C ASN A 39 -10.14 -2.13 8.26
N LEU A 40 -9.89 -3.41 8.49
CA LEU A 40 -8.71 -3.90 9.19
C LEU A 40 -7.97 -4.81 8.21
N ASP A 41 -6.75 -4.42 7.87
CA ASP A 41 -5.92 -5.16 6.92
C ASP A 41 -4.69 -5.69 7.63
N GLU A 42 -4.45 -6.99 7.47
CA GLU A 42 -3.21 -7.65 7.88
C GLU A 42 -2.47 -8.10 6.62
N GLY A 43 -1.27 -7.57 6.40
CA GLY A 43 -0.48 -7.84 5.20
C GLY A 43 0.91 -8.33 5.50
N VAL A 44 1.36 -9.32 4.73
CA VAL A 44 2.75 -9.74 4.67
C VAL A 44 3.32 -9.33 3.33
N PHE A 45 4.40 -8.57 3.37
CA PHE A 45 5.12 -8.09 2.21
C PHE A 45 6.54 -8.61 2.25
N GLY A 46 7.06 -9.00 1.12
CA GLY A 46 8.41 -9.48 1.02
C GLY A 46 9.10 -9.06 -0.26
N ARG A 47 10.41 -9.04 -0.19
CA ARG A 47 11.29 -8.87 -1.35
C ARG A 47 12.47 -9.82 -1.25
N SER A 48 12.84 -10.40 -2.37
CA SER A 48 14.08 -11.16 -2.50
C SER A 48 15.11 -10.34 -3.23
N THR A 49 16.32 -10.33 -2.71
CA THR A 49 17.47 -9.62 -3.28
C THR A 49 18.64 -10.57 -3.44
N VAL A 50 19.75 -10.07 -3.98
CA VAL A 50 21.02 -10.83 -4.05
C VAL A 50 21.62 -11.10 -2.65
N PHE A 51 21.18 -10.39 -1.62
CA PHE A 51 21.67 -10.52 -0.25
C PHE A 51 20.73 -11.31 0.67
N GLY A 52 19.62 -11.81 0.14
CA GLY A 52 18.62 -12.56 0.90
C GLY A 52 17.21 -12.05 0.71
N THR A 53 16.29 -12.63 1.48
CA THR A 53 14.87 -12.27 1.49
C THR A 53 14.53 -11.52 2.77
N GLN A 54 13.86 -10.39 2.61
CA GLN A 54 13.23 -9.65 3.68
C GLN A 54 11.73 -9.84 3.61
N ALA A 55 11.09 -10.07 4.74
CA ALA A 55 9.64 -10.04 4.86
C ALA A 55 9.25 -9.11 6.02
N SER A 56 8.14 -8.41 5.87
CA SER A 56 7.54 -7.58 6.90
C SER A 56 6.05 -7.81 6.97
N ALA A 57 5.50 -7.83 8.16
CA ALA A 57 4.06 -7.78 8.39
C ALA A 57 3.66 -6.32 8.67
N ARG A 58 2.45 -5.96 8.28
CA ARG A 58 1.85 -4.68 8.65
C ARG A 58 0.39 -4.89 9.00
N GLU A 59 -0.08 -4.08 9.91
CA GLU A 59 -1.48 -3.94 10.22
C GLU A 59 -1.93 -2.54 9.78
N LEU A 60 -3.04 -2.45 9.08
CA LEU A 60 -3.66 -1.20 8.69
C LEU A 60 -5.07 -1.14 9.22
N ALA A 61 -5.42 -0.05 9.88
CA ALA A 61 -6.79 0.29 10.25
C ALA A 61 -7.23 1.50 9.45
N GLY A 62 -8.36 1.41 8.76
CA GLY A 62 -8.95 2.50 8.01
C GLY A 62 -10.38 2.76 8.45
N TYR A 63 -10.80 4.02 8.46
CA TYR A 63 -12.14 4.45 8.83
C TYR A 63 -12.71 5.45 7.82
N GLY A 64 -13.89 5.16 7.30
CA GLY A 64 -14.67 6.08 6.46
C GLY A 64 -15.33 7.15 7.30
N PHE A 65 -14.68 8.31 7.41
CA PHE A 65 -15.20 9.44 8.20
C PHE A 65 -16.40 10.12 7.53
N THR A 66 -16.33 10.27 6.21
CA THR A 66 -17.45 10.72 5.36
C THR A 66 -17.54 9.82 4.13
N PRO A 67 -18.58 9.95 3.28
CA PRO A 67 -18.64 9.22 2.01
C PRO A 67 -17.43 9.47 1.08
N HIS A 68 -16.65 10.52 1.36
CA HIS A 68 -15.54 10.98 0.53
C HIS A 68 -14.19 11.03 1.24
N LEU A 69 -14.14 10.81 2.55
CA LEU A 69 -12.92 10.91 3.35
C LEU A 69 -12.69 9.63 4.14
N THR A 70 -11.58 8.97 3.87
CA THR A 70 -11.05 7.86 4.67
C THR A 70 -9.80 8.30 5.40
N LEU A 71 -9.72 7.97 6.67
CA LEU A 71 -8.49 8.08 7.47
C LEU A 71 -7.96 6.68 7.70
N SER A 72 -6.65 6.49 7.54
CA SER A 72 -6.01 5.20 7.79
C SER A 72 -4.72 5.37 8.56
N PHE A 73 -4.39 4.32 9.31
CA PHE A 73 -3.19 4.24 10.11
C PHE A 73 -2.53 2.87 9.89
N THR A 74 -1.24 2.86 9.64
CA THR A 74 -0.45 1.65 9.38
C THR A 74 0.56 1.43 10.49
N LEU A 75 0.55 0.22 11.04
CA LEU A 75 1.51 -0.26 12.03
C LEU A 75 2.38 -1.34 11.38
N PRO A 76 3.65 -1.08 11.11
CA PRO A 76 4.55 -2.10 10.59
C PRO A 76 5.08 -2.99 11.71
N VAL A 77 5.17 -4.28 11.41
CA VAL A 77 5.92 -5.24 12.21
C VAL A 77 6.95 -5.89 11.30
N VAL A 78 8.21 -5.60 11.50
CA VAL A 78 9.28 -6.18 10.69
C VAL A 78 9.58 -7.58 11.15
N VAL A 79 9.57 -8.52 10.21
CA VAL A 79 10.01 -9.90 10.41
C VAL A 79 11.07 -10.24 9.36
N GLY A 80 12.03 -11.08 9.70
CA GLY A 80 13.09 -11.51 8.79
C GLY A 80 14.32 -10.59 8.80
N ASN A 81 15.05 -10.54 7.67
CA ASN A 81 16.31 -9.82 7.60
C ASN A 81 16.09 -8.31 7.40
N ILE A 82 16.32 -7.54 8.44
CA ILE A 82 16.15 -6.08 8.49
C ILE A 82 17.36 -5.29 7.98
N THR A 83 18.43 -5.97 7.56
CA THR A 83 19.65 -5.29 7.05
C THR A 83 19.47 -4.71 5.65
N LEU A 84 18.39 -5.06 4.96
CA LEU A 84 18.10 -4.53 3.63
C LEU A 84 17.50 -3.12 3.73
N PRO A 85 17.85 -2.20 2.82
CA PRO A 85 17.28 -0.87 2.80
C PRO A 85 15.75 -0.94 2.65
N PRO A 86 14.97 -0.17 3.43
CA PRO A 86 13.54 -0.08 3.27
C PRO A 86 13.21 0.60 1.94
N THR A 87 12.12 0.17 1.31
CA THR A 87 11.54 0.85 0.15
C THR A 87 10.14 1.35 0.49
N ARG A 88 9.66 2.39 -0.23
CA ARG A 88 8.34 2.98 0.03
C ARG A 88 7.18 2.12 -0.44
N ILE A 89 7.39 1.28 -1.43
CA ILE A 89 6.34 0.40 -1.99
C ILE A 89 6.07 -0.77 -1.04
N GLN A 90 7.06 -1.17 -0.29
CA GLN A 90 6.89 -2.17 0.75
C GLN A 90 6.76 -1.49 2.11
N PRO A 91 5.98 -2.06 3.03
CA PRO A 91 5.99 -1.59 4.40
C PRO A 91 7.42 -1.66 4.90
N GLY A 92 7.98 -0.50 5.19
CA GLY A 92 9.17 -0.38 6.01
C GLY A 92 8.79 -0.50 7.47
N ASP A 93 9.65 -0.02 8.28
CA ASP A 93 9.51 0.10 9.73
C ASP A 93 8.89 1.44 10.14
N ASP A 94 8.24 2.11 9.21
CA ASP A 94 7.61 3.40 9.45
C ASP A 94 6.14 3.26 9.81
N PHE A 95 5.66 4.14 10.67
CA PHE A 95 4.23 4.33 10.96
C PHE A 95 3.68 5.35 9.97
N ASP A 96 2.58 5.03 9.32
CA ASP A 96 1.92 5.95 8.38
C ASP A 96 0.52 6.29 8.88
N ALA A 97 0.19 7.59 8.86
CA ALA A 97 -1.17 8.08 9.02
C ALA A 97 -1.57 8.79 7.74
N THR A 98 -2.64 8.35 7.09
CA THR A 98 -3.03 8.85 5.76
C THR A 98 -4.50 9.26 5.73
N ALA A 99 -4.77 10.38 5.08
CA ALA A 99 -6.10 10.85 4.69
C ALA A 99 -6.25 10.68 3.18
N ALA A 100 -7.33 10.03 2.75
CA ALA A 100 -7.70 9.85 1.36
C ALA A 100 -9.03 10.57 1.11
N TRP A 101 -9.00 11.63 0.29
CA TRP A 101 -10.16 12.44 -0.05
C TRP A 101 -10.56 12.24 -1.50
N ARG A 102 -11.72 11.59 -1.70
CA ARG A 102 -12.32 11.40 -3.02
C ARG A 102 -13.06 12.67 -3.44
N PHE A 103 -12.36 13.54 -4.17
CA PHE A 103 -12.89 14.84 -4.61
C PHE A 103 -13.69 14.76 -5.92
N GLN A 104 -13.55 13.68 -6.68
CA GLN A 104 -14.32 13.43 -7.90
C GLN A 104 -14.94 12.05 -7.86
N HIS A 105 -16.24 12.01 -8.13
CA HIS A 105 -17.00 10.77 -8.31
C HIS A 105 -18.09 11.04 -9.34
N ARG A 106 -17.97 10.47 -10.55
CA ARG A 106 -18.91 10.68 -11.64
C ARG A 106 -19.27 9.36 -12.31
N ALA A 107 -20.57 9.03 -12.31
CA ALA A 107 -21.08 7.93 -13.11
C ALA A 107 -21.10 8.30 -14.61
N THR A 108 -20.75 7.35 -15.46
CA THR A 108 -20.82 7.48 -16.91
C THR A 108 -22.12 6.83 -17.44
N LYS A 109 -22.53 7.23 -18.66
CA LYS A 109 -23.72 6.64 -19.31
C LYS A 109 -23.61 5.13 -19.59
N ILE A 110 -22.39 4.61 -19.66
CA ILE A 110 -22.10 3.19 -19.92
C ILE A 110 -21.96 2.33 -18.65
N GLY A 111 -22.36 2.85 -17.48
CA GLY A 111 -22.29 2.12 -16.22
C GLY A 111 -20.90 2.01 -15.61
N ALA A 112 -19.94 2.81 -16.08
CA ALA A 112 -18.66 2.99 -15.41
C ALA A 112 -18.69 4.24 -14.51
N ARG A 113 -17.80 4.32 -13.56
CA ARG A 113 -17.58 5.52 -12.74
C ARG A 113 -16.14 5.98 -12.88
N ILE A 114 -15.96 7.28 -12.96
CA ILE A 114 -14.66 7.95 -12.91
C ILE A 114 -14.52 8.51 -11.51
N GLU A 115 -13.41 8.22 -10.89
CA GLU A 115 -13.11 8.65 -9.52
C GLU A 115 -11.70 9.25 -9.47
N SER A 116 -11.54 10.26 -8.60
CA SER A 116 -10.22 10.82 -8.30
C SER A 116 -10.12 11.09 -6.81
N THR A 117 -9.01 10.67 -6.22
CA THR A 117 -8.74 10.74 -4.79
C THR A 117 -7.41 11.46 -4.56
N ALA A 118 -7.40 12.48 -3.72
CA ALA A 118 -6.19 13.10 -3.20
C ALA A 118 -5.75 12.38 -1.92
N LEU A 119 -4.45 12.29 -1.74
CA LEU A 119 -3.82 11.61 -0.61
C LEU A 119 -2.94 12.61 0.13
N ALA A 120 -2.99 12.60 1.45
CA ALA A 120 -2.08 13.33 2.33
C ALA A 120 -1.77 12.48 3.55
N GLY A 121 -0.52 12.50 4.01
CA GLY A 121 -0.14 11.64 5.13
C GLY A 121 1.10 12.11 5.85
N LEU A 122 1.25 11.58 7.06
CA LEU A 122 2.44 11.71 7.89
C LEU A 122 3.13 10.35 7.96
N VAL A 123 4.45 10.38 7.88
CA VAL A 123 5.32 9.21 8.02
C VAL A 123 6.19 9.42 9.23
N VAL A 124 6.04 8.58 10.24
CA VAL A 124 6.84 8.63 11.46
C VAL A 124 7.80 7.45 11.43
N PRO A 125 9.11 7.70 11.39
CA PRO A 125 10.11 6.64 11.35
C PRO A 125 9.98 5.72 12.56
N GLY A 126 9.95 4.42 12.31
CA GLY A 126 9.99 3.41 13.35
C GLY A 126 11.39 3.18 13.91
N PRO A 127 11.53 2.39 14.96
CA PRO A 127 12.82 2.20 15.66
C PRO A 127 13.89 1.48 14.84
N GLN A 128 13.51 0.83 13.74
CA GLN A 128 14.42 0.07 12.87
C GLN A 128 14.58 0.71 11.48
N SER A 129 14.06 1.93 11.28
CA SER A 129 14.26 2.64 10.03
C SER A 129 15.74 2.97 9.85
N GLY A 130 16.41 2.21 9.00
CA GLY A 130 17.82 2.37 8.75
C GLY A 130 18.27 1.72 7.44
N PHE A 131 19.23 2.35 6.78
CA PHE A 131 20.02 1.68 5.74
C PHE A 131 21.04 0.79 6.44
N GLY A 132 20.85 -0.51 6.44
CA GLY A 132 21.64 -1.50 7.13
C GLY A 132 23.13 -1.24 7.18
N GLY A 133 23.58 -0.51 8.19
CA GLY A 133 24.98 -0.27 8.52
C GLY A 133 25.78 0.65 7.60
N VAL A 134 25.28 1.05 6.43
CA VAL A 134 26.04 1.85 5.45
C VAL A 134 25.72 3.34 5.57
N VAL A 135 24.49 3.70 5.84
CA VAL A 135 24.05 5.09 5.98
C VAL A 135 23.11 5.18 7.17
N ARG A 136 23.39 6.06 8.12
CA ARG A 136 22.46 6.37 9.20
C ARG A 136 21.23 7.07 8.63
N THR A 137 20.05 6.58 8.96
CA THR A 137 18.82 7.28 8.64
C THR A 137 18.52 8.32 9.70
N SER A 138 18.06 9.48 9.27
CA SER A 138 17.42 10.45 10.15
C SER A 138 16.11 9.84 10.67
N ASN A 139 15.87 9.92 11.97
CA ASN A 139 14.59 9.58 12.59
C ASN A 139 13.58 10.75 12.48
N ALA A 140 13.80 11.70 11.58
CA ALA A 140 12.92 12.82 11.38
C ALA A 140 11.63 12.39 10.65
N PRO A 141 10.46 12.93 11.03
CA PRO A 141 9.20 12.61 10.38
C PRO A 141 9.19 13.10 8.93
N GLY A 142 8.35 12.47 8.15
CA GLY A 142 8.06 12.83 6.78
C GLY A 142 6.60 13.18 6.57
N PHE A 143 6.31 13.76 5.42
CA PHE A 143 4.96 13.95 4.93
C PHE A 143 4.82 13.37 3.54
N MET A 144 3.62 12.92 3.21
CA MET A 144 3.26 12.37 1.92
C MET A 144 2.09 13.17 1.35
N ILE A 145 2.18 13.46 0.06
CA ILE A 145 1.05 13.96 -0.73
C ILE A 145 0.94 13.15 -2.01
N GLY A 146 -0.26 13.05 -2.56
CA GLY A 146 -0.44 12.32 -3.81
C GLY A 146 -1.84 12.43 -4.36
N ALA A 147 -2.02 11.79 -5.49
CA ALA A 147 -3.33 11.66 -6.10
C ALA A 147 -3.40 10.37 -6.93
N VAL A 148 -4.60 9.86 -7.05
CA VAL A 148 -4.93 8.74 -7.93
C VAL A 148 -6.23 9.05 -8.65
N THR A 149 -6.29 8.73 -9.92
CA THR A 149 -7.49 8.86 -10.75
C THR A 149 -7.72 7.57 -11.53
N GLY A 150 -8.95 7.32 -11.89
CA GLY A 150 -9.24 6.17 -12.72
C GLY A 150 -10.69 5.93 -12.99
N MET A 151 -10.94 4.81 -13.64
CA MET A 151 -12.25 4.35 -14.04
C MET A 151 -12.50 2.94 -13.50
N ALA A 152 -13.67 2.75 -12.94
CA ALA A 152 -14.15 1.44 -12.51
C ALA A 152 -15.49 1.13 -13.21
N SER A 153 -15.56 -0.02 -13.86
CA SER A 153 -16.79 -0.58 -14.41
C SER A 153 -17.12 -1.91 -13.72
N LEU A 154 -18.18 -2.55 -14.15
CA LEU A 154 -18.55 -3.86 -13.63
C LEU A 154 -17.46 -4.92 -13.85
N SER A 155 -16.65 -4.78 -14.91
CA SER A 155 -15.66 -5.78 -15.32
C SER A 155 -14.23 -5.27 -15.37
N ASN A 156 -14.04 -3.99 -15.64
CA ASN A 156 -12.72 -3.42 -15.91
C ASN A 156 -12.43 -2.26 -14.98
N TYR A 157 -11.20 -2.20 -14.54
CA TYR A 157 -10.66 -1.17 -13.66
C TYR A 157 -9.40 -0.60 -14.29
N LEU A 158 -9.21 0.69 -14.22
CA LEU A 158 -7.98 1.34 -14.65
C LEU A 158 -7.68 2.47 -13.68
N TRP A 159 -6.52 2.44 -13.04
CA TRP A 159 -6.08 3.48 -12.11
C TRP A 159 -4.67 3.93 -12.46
N LEU A 160 -4.46 5.23 -12.34
CA LEU A 160 -3.16 5.89 -12.49
C LEU A 160 -2.98 6.83 -11.31
N GLY A 161 -1.87 6.77 -10.64
CA GLY A 161 -1.61 7.63 -9.50
C GLY A 161 -0.14 7.73 -9.13
N GLY A 162 0.14 8.63 -8.19
CA GLY A 162 1.46 8.78 -7.61
C GLY A 162 1.41 9.49 -6.28
N THR A 163 2.45 9.28 -5.48
CA THR A 163 2.68 9.92 -4.20
C THR A 163 4.10 10.47 -4.13
N LEU A 164 4.26 11.60 -3.51
CA LEU A 164 5.55 12.19 -3.17
C LEU A 164 5.68 12.19 -1.65
N THR A 165 6.71 11.51 -1.15
CA THR A 165 7.08 11.53 0.26
C THR A 165 8.34 12.34 0.44
N SER A 166 8.36 13.23 1.41
CA SER A 166 9.52 14.04 1.79
C SER A 166 9.74 13.93 3.28
N PHE A 167 11.00 13.91 3.71
CA PHE A 167 11.38 13.80 5.12
C PHE A 167 12.04 15.09 5.60
N SER A 168 11.81 15.42 6.86
CA SER A 168 12.51 16.51 7.53
C SER A 168 13.99 16.18 7.70
N GLU A 169 14.81 17.21 7.82
CA GLU A 169 16.21 17.08 8.15
C GLU A 169 16.41 17.12 9.67
N HIS A 170 17.30 16.31 10.18
CA HIS A 170 17.70 16.33 11.58
C HIS A 170 19.22 16.18 11.70
N ASN A 171 19.88 17.17 12.29
CA ASN A 171 21.34 17.22 12.47
C ASN A 171 22.14 17.05 11.16
N GLY A 172 21.64 17.58 10.04
CA GLY A 172 22.26 17.43 8.73
C GLY A 172 21.94 16.10 8.02
N ASP A 173 21.22 15.19 8.67
CA ASP A 173 20.82 13.92 8.08
C ASP A 173 19.37 13.99 7.58
N ARG A 174 19.13 13.55 6.34
CA ARG A 174 17.77 13.50 5.77
C ARG A 174 17.60 12.27 4.91
N ARG A 175 16.52 11.54 5.14
CA ARG A 175 16.08 10.43 4.28
C ARG A 175 15.75 10.94 2.87
N PRO A 176 16.00 10.14 1.82
CA PRO A 176 15.67 10.54 0.47
C PRO A 176 14.16 10.79 0.32
N GLY A 177 13.82 11.85 -0.38
CA GLY A 177 12.46 12.00 -0.88
C GLY A 177 12.18 10.91 -1.91
N VAL A 178 10.96 10.37 -1.91
CA VAL A 178 10.55 9.28 -2.78
C VAL A 178 9.32 9.69 -3.56
N PHE A 179 9.37 9.48 -4.88
CA PHE A 179 8.22 9.59 -5.76
C PHE A 179 7.81 8.18 -6.20
N ASP A 180 6.64 7.75 -5.72
CA ASP A 180 6.00 6.50 -6.12
C ASP A 180 4.93 6.79 -7.17
N TYR A 181 4.81 5.92 -8.17
CA TYR A 181 3.77 6.02 -9.19
C TYR A 181 3.30 4.64 -9.61
N SER A 182 2.06 4.55 -10.05
CA SER A 182 1.49 3.27 -10.48
C SER A 182 0.49 3.41 -11.61
N LEU A 183 0.46 2.39 -12.46
CA LEU A 183 -0.58 2.15 -13.44
C LEU A 183 -1.12 0.74 -13.20
N VAL A 184 -2.42 0.65 -12.95
CA VAL A 184 -3.08 -0.61 -12.63
C VAL A 184 -4.22 -0.85 -13.61
N TYR A 185 -4.21 -2.00 -14.25
CA TYR A 185 -5.37 -2.51 -14.98
C TYR A 185 -5.93 -3.73 -14.26
N GLY A 186 -7.23 -3.71 -13.98
CA GLY A 186 -7.93 -4.80 -13.31
C GLY A 186 -9.04 -5.37 -14.19
N TYR A 187 -9.26 -6.68 -14.07
CA TYR A 187 -10.32 -7.39 -14.75
C TYR A 187 -11.09 -8.30 -13.81
N ARG A 188 -12.41 -8.20 -13.84
CA ARG A 188 -13.34 -9.07 -13.13
C ARG A 188 -14.07 -9.94 -14.14
N PRO A 189 -13.62 -11.19 -14.37
CA PRO A 189 -14.22 -12.08 -15.35
C PRO A 189 -15.72 -12.30 -15.06
N PRO A 190 -16.59 -12.27 -16.06
CA PRO A 190 -18.03 -12.50 -15.86
C PRO A 190 -18.36 -13.82 -15.15
N LYS A 191 -17.58 -14.87 -15.44
CA LYS A 191 -17.73 -16.19 -14.83
C LYS A 191 -17.32 -16.23 -13.34
N TRP A 192 -16.55 -15.24 -12.87
CA TRP A 192 -16.08 -15.14 -11.48
C TRP A 192 -16.88 -14.15 -10.65
N ARG A 193 -17.81 -13.44 -11.27
CA ARG A 193 -18.76 -12.58 -10.54
C ARG A 193 -19.70 -13.47 -9.76
N ARG A 194 -19.69 -13.31 -8.46
CA ARG A 194 -20.50 -14.13 -7.56
C ARG A 194 -21.25 -13.23 -6.59
N PRO A 195 -22.40 -13.70 -6.06
CA PRO A 195 -23.08 -13.04 -4.95
C PRO A 195 -22.18 -13.07 -3.70
N PRO A 196 -22.46 -12.21 -2.70
CA PRO A 196 -21.57 -12.05 -1.51
C PRO A 196 -21.29 -13.33 -0.73
N ASP A 197 -22.17 -14.33 -0.80
CA ASP A 197 -22.03 -15.66 -0.18
C ASP A 197 -21.06 -16.61 -0.92
N LYS A 198 -20.42 -16.14 -1.99
CA LYS A 198 -19.43 -16.87 -2.79
C LYS A 198 -18.25 -15.98 -3.12
N TRP A 199 -17.09 -16.60 -3.28
CA TRP A 199 -15.87 -15.87 -3.66
C TRP A 199 -16.03 -15.16 -5.00
N ASP A 200 -15.85 -13.84 -4.99
CA ASP A 200 -15.79 -12.96 -6.17
C ASP A 200 -14.35 -12.56 -6.44
N TRP A 201 -13.80 -13.03 -7.55
CA TRP A 201 -12.39 -12.83 -7.87
C TRP A 201 -12.17 -11.75 -8.92
N ARG A 202 -11.10 -10.99 -8.70
CA ARG A 202 -10.57 -9.98 -9.62
C ARG A 202 -9.09 -10.22 -9.80
N VAL A 203 -8.58 -9.92 -10.98
CA VAL A 203 -7.15 -9.99 -11.30
C VAL A 203 -6.67 -8.66 -11.79
N PHE A 204 -5.40 -8.35 -11.50
CA PHE A 204 -4.80 -7.08 -11.87
C PHE A 204 -3.44 -7.32 -12.52
N ALA A 205 -3.10 -6.42 -13.44
CA ALA A 205 -1.74 -6.17 -13.90
C ALA A 205 -1.30 -4.83 -13.31
N GLU A 206 -0.22 -4.85 -12.56
CA GLU A 206 0.25 -3.69 -11.80
C GLU A 206 1.65 -3.30 -12.24
N LEU A 207 1.79 -2.10 -12.78
CA LEU A 207 3.07 -1.45 -13.01
C LEU A 207 3.27 -0.42 -11.90
N VAL A 208 4.34 -0.55 -11.16
CA VAL A 208 4.66 0.31 -10.02
C VAL A 208 6.09 0.79 -10.14
N GLY A 209 6.29 2.10 -10.06
CA GLY A 209 7.61 2.72 -10.11
C GLY A 209 7.91 3.49 -8.83
N GLU A 210 9.16 3.51 -8.47
CA GLU A 210 9.71 4.19 -7.30
C GLU A 210 10.97 4.95 -7.72
N ARG A 211 10.99 6.24 -7.46
CA ARG A 211 12.17 7.07 -7.67
C ARG A 211 12.55 7.78 -6.38
N SER A 212 13.75 7.51 -5.87
CA SER A 212 14.29 8.13 -4.68
C SER A 212 15.47 9.04 -5.01
N ASN A 213 15.57 10.16 -4.30
CA ASN A 213 16.70 11.06 -4.32
C ASN A 213 17.89 10.48 -3.54
N ARG A 214 19.00 11.21 -3.49
CA ARG A 214 20.14 10.86 -2.64
C ARG A 214 19.81 11.12 -1.17
N PHE A 215 20.39 10.30 -0.34
CA PHE A 215 20.46 10.48 1.10
C PHE A 215 21.34 11.67 1.45
N LEU A 216 20.99 12.44 2.47
CA LEU A 216 21.89 13.45 3.04
C LEU A 216 22.46 12.95 4.38
N GLN A 217 23.74 13.07 4.55
CA GLN A 217 24.45 12.78 5.79
C GLN A 217 25.36 13.95 6.13
N GLY A 218 25.16 14.56 7.29
CA GLY A 218 25.87 15.78 7.68
C GLY A 218 25.73 16.91 6.66
N GLY A 219 24.57 17.06 6.01
CA GLY A 219 24.31 18.04 4.96
C GLY A 219 24.88 17.69 3.58
N THR A 220 25.59 16.57 3.45
CA THR A 220 26.22 16.15 2.19
C THR A 220 25.48 14.99 1.54
N ALA A 221 25.26 15.06 0.22
CA ALA A 221 24.60 14.00 -0.53
C ALA A 221 25.50 12.77 -0.67
N VAL A 222 25.03 11.63 -0.17
CA VAL A 222 25.74 10.35 -0.23
C VAL A 222 25.63 9.75 -1.62
N ALA A 223 26.76 9.51 -2.27
CA ALA A 223 26.79 8.93 -3.60
C ALA A 223 26.28 7.49 -3.61
N GLY A 224 25.60 7.09 -4.68
CA GLY A 224 25.11 5.72 -4.85
C GLY A 224 23.86 5.37 -4.05
N THR A 225 23.20 6.35 -3.40
CA THR A 225 21.99 6.13 -2.61
C THR A 225 20.68 6.51 -3.32
N GLN A 226 20.74 7.04 -4.53
CA GLN A 226 19.57 7.26 -5.38
C GLN A 226 19.13 5.96 -6.06
N ALA A 227 17.85 5.86 -6.35
CA ALA A 227 17.30 4.74 -7.13
C ALA A 227 16.11 5.17 -7.97
N HIS A 228 15.97 4.53 -9.12
CA HIS A 228 14.76 4.52 -9.91
C HIS A 228 14.50 3.09 -10.36
N GLN A 229 13.40 2.51 -9.90
CA GLN A 229 13.03 1.12 -10.17
C GLN A 229 11.58 1.07 -10.65
N VAL A 230 11.30 0.20 -11.60
CA VAL A 230 9.94 -0.07 -12.07
C VAL A 230 9.71 -1.58 -12.00
N PHE A 231 8.58 -1.94 -11.45
CA PHE A 231 8.14 -3.32 -11.26
C PHE A 231 6.85 -3.56 -12.03
N LEU A 232 6.71 -4.74 -12.56
CA LEU A 232 5.49 -5.21 -13.22
C LEU A 232 5.15 -6.61 -12.69
N GLY A 233 3.86 -6.83 -12.42
CA GLY A 233 3.43 -8.16 -12.03
C GLY A 233 1.93 -8.29 -11.88
N PRO A 234 1.44 -9.54 -11.81
CA PRO A 234 0.05 -9.84 -11.53
C PRO A 234 -0.27 -9.77 -10.05
N SER A 235 -1.52 -9.43 -9.75
CA SER A 235 -2.13 -9.68 -8.44
C SER A 235 -3.56 -10.17 -8.60
N ALA A 236 -4.11 -10.71 -7.52
CA ALA A 236 -5.49 -11.16 -7.45
C ALA A 236 -6.12 -10.71 -6.13
N LEU A 237 -7.43 -10.47 -6.18
CA LEU A 237 -8.26 -10.11 -5.03
C LEU A 237 -9.50 -11.00 -5.03
N GLY A 238 -9.71 -11.74 -3.97
CA GLY A 238 -10.93 -12.47 -3.67
C GLY A 238 -11.73 -11.76 -2.58
N ILE A 239 -13.05 -11.66 -2.78
CA ILE A 239 -13.99 -11.06 -1.83
C ILE A 239 -15.02 -12.10 -1.45
N PHE A 240 -15.26 -12.27 -0.15
CA PHE A 240 -16.26 -13.16 0.40
C PHE A 240 -16.90 -12.51 1.64
N HIS A 241 -18.18 -12.15 1.55
CA HIS A 241 -18.85 -11.36 2.58
C HIS A 241 -18.04 -10.10 2.94
N ASN A 242 -17.59 -10.01 4.19
CA ASN A 242 -16.81 -8.92 4.74
C ASN A 242 -15.29 -9.20 4.70
N TYR A 243 -14.89 -10.33 4.14
CA TYR A 243 -13.49 -10.73 4.07
C TYR A 243 -12.93 -10.51 2.68
N THR A 244 -11.69 -10.08 2.62
CA THR A 244 -10.94 -10.08 1.38
C THR A 244 -9.59 -10.76 1.58
N VAL A 245 -9.13 -11.42 0.52
CA VAL A 245 -7.78 -11.95 0.43
C VAL A 245 -7.19 -11.42 -0.86
N SER A 246 -6.02 -10.82 -0.77
CA SER A 246 -5.30 -10.42 -1.98
C SER A 246 -3.86 -10.90 -1.93
N PHE A 247 -3.32 -11.22 -3.10
CA PHE A 247 -1.93 -11.65 -3.23
C PHE A 247 -1.38 -11.25 -4.60
N GLY A 248 -0.07 -11.07 -4.65
CA GLY A 248 0.60 -10.69 -5.89
C GLY A 248 2.10 -10.88 -5.84
N ALA A 249 2.71 -10.83 -7.00
CA ALA A 249 4.15 -10.82 -7.17
C ALA A 249 4.55 -9.87 -8.29
N GLN A 250 5.69 -9.21 -8.14
CA GLN A 250 6.23 -8.28 -9.12
C GLN A 250 7.70 -8.57 -9.41
N LEU A 251 8.07 -8.40 -10.66
CA LEU A 251 9.45 -8.48 -11.14
C LEU A 251 9.94 -7.09 -11.56
N PRO A 252 11.21 -6.76 -11.33
CA PRO A 252 11.78 -5.51 -11.82
C PRO A 252 11.90 -5.56 -13.34
N VAL A 253 11.29 -4.61 -14.03
CA VAL A 253 11.37 -4.43 -15.49
C VAL A 253 12.30 -3.29 -15.89
N TYR A 254 12.57 -2.38 -14.96
CA TYR A 254 13.57 -1.33 -15.11
C TYR A 254 14.26 -1.06 -13.79
N ARG A 255 15.56 -0.74 -13.87
CA ARG A 255 16.35 -0.35 -12.71
C ARG A 255 17.51 0.56 -13.13
N ASP A 256 17.55 1.72 -12.49
CA ASP A 256 18.71 2.59 -12.40
C ASP A 256 18.92 2.90 -10.90
N ALA A 257 19.82 2.18 -10.27
CA ALA A 257 20.03 2.28 -8.83
C ALA A 257 21.52 2.37 -8.53
N GLY A 258 21.83 3.22 -7.57
CA GLY A 258 23.21 3.36 -7.07
C GLY A 258 23.72 2.08 -6.42
N SER A 259 25.04 2.02 -6.23
CA SER A 259 25.74 0.81 -5.78
C SER A 259 25.33 0.31 -4.38
N VAL A 260 24.75 1.19 -3.56
CA VAL A 260 24.30 0.87 -2.19
C VAL A 260 22.95 0.14 -2.19
N PHE A 261 22.14 0.30 -3.24
CA PHE A 261 20.83 -0.35 -3.30
C PHE A 261 20.96 -1.83 -3.65
N PRO A 262 20.35 -2.72 -2.86
CA PRO A 262 20.33 -4.14 -3.18
C PRO A 262 19.52 -4.38 -4.46
N ARG A 263 20.02 -5.29 -5.29
CA ARG A 263 19.30 -5.69 -6.50
C ARG A 263 18.14 -6.59 -6.14
N GLU A 264 16.93 -6.05 -6.20
CA GLU A 264 15.71 -6.82 -5.99
C GLU A 264 15.46 -7.75 -7.18
N ARG A 265 15.03 -8.97 -6.88
CA ARG A 265 14.70 -10.00 -7.87
C ARG A 265 13.20 -10.18 -8.01
N VAL A 266 12.50 -10.12 -6.89
CA VAL A 266 11.05 -10.27 -6.82
C VAL A 266 10.51 -9.56 -5.58
N ARG A 267 9.34 -8.97 -5.72
CA ARG A 267 8.48 -8.53 -4.61
C ARG A 267 7.26 -9.43 -4.57
N PHE A 268 6.77 -9.72 -3.39
CA PHE A 268 5.53 -10.46 -3.18
C PHE A 268 4.75 -9.87 -2.03
N ALA A 269 3.43 -10.06 -2.06
CA ALA A 269 2.57 -9.62 -0.98
C ALA A 269 1.36 -10.54 -0.86
N VAL A 270 0.88 -10.69 0.37
CA VAL A 270 -0.39 -11.32 0.72
C VAL A 270 -1.06 -10.45 1.76
N ASN A 271 -2.31 -10.06 1.51
CA ASN A 271 -3.12 -9.30 2.46
C ASN A 271 -4.40 -10.06 2.78
N PHE A 272 -4.82 -9.96 4.02
CA PHE A 272 -6.14 -10.33 4.48
C PHE A 272 -6.81 -9.09 5.05
N SER A 273 -8.07 -8.82 4.63
CA SER A 273 -8.81 -7.66 5.13
C SER A 273 -10.16 -8.07 5.67
N TYR A 274 -10.60 -7.36 6.69
CA TYR A 274 -11.92 -7.47 7.28
C TYR A 274 -12.62 -6.13 7.30
N LEU A 275 -13.85 -6.09 6.78
CA LEU A 275 -14.70 -4.91 6.67
C LEU A 275 -15.78 -4.94 7.74
N LEU A 276 -15.81 -3.93 8.57
CA LEU A 276 -16.79 -3.71 9.62
C LEU A 276 -17.64 -2.51 9.27
N PHE A 277 -18.95 -2.71 9.14
CA PHE A 277 -19.89 -1.59 9.02
C PHE A 277 -20.52 -1.31 10.38
N GLN A 278 -20.48 -0.07 10.82
CA GLN A 278 -21.35 0.36 11.90
C GLN A 278 -22.76 0.53 11.34
N HIS A 279 -23.70 -0.28 11.81
CA HIS A 279 -25.12 -0.01 11.55
C HIS A 279 -25.43 1.34 12.22
N SER A 280 -25.74 2.37 11.41
CA SER A 280 -26.40 3.57 11.92
C SER A 280 -27.75 3.12 12.50
N ARG A 281 -27.88 3.21 13.82
CA ARG A 281 -29.16 3.08 14.52
C ARG A 281 -30.08 4.22 14.16
#